data_108aac9960429c1d652a42b9233be946
#
_entry.id   108aac9960429c1d652a42b9233be946
#
_cell.length_a   1.000
_cell.length_b   1.000
_cell.length_c   1.000
_cell.angle_alpha   90.00
_cell.angle_beta   90.00
_cell.angle_gamma   90.00
#
_symmetry.space_group_name_H-M   'P 1'
#
loop_
_entity.id
_entity.type
_entity.pdbx_description
1 polymer ?
#
loop_
_entity_poly.entity_id
_entity_poly.type
_entity_poly.pdbx_seq_one_letter_code
_entity_poly.pdbx_strand_id
1 'polypeptide(L)'
;MNPSVDKTWHLAKTETEIKLTDFEFQLWRVFYGFIRWQEGCEKVANQTDLTGSELSLLHIICMKGRPKTINELTRLLNRDDTFNVNYSFQKLVKNGLIKKVSSD
;
A
#
# COMPACT_ATOMS: atom_id res chain seq x y z
N MET A 1 -14.38 -19.67 11.78
CA MET A 1 -13.60 -19.40 12.98
C MET A 1 -13.65 -17.92 13.31
N ASN A 2 -13.84 -17.60 14.56
CA ASN A 2 -13.82 -16.21 15.01
C ASN A 2 -12.38 -15.84 15.38
N PRO A 3 -11.72 -14.94 14.61
CA PRO A 3 -10.33 -14.59 14.90
C PRO A 3 -10.14 -13.83 16.22
N SER A 4 -11.21 -13.36 16.82
CA SER A 4 -11.14 -12.68 18.13
C SER A 4 -11.24 -13.66 19.30
N VAL A 5 -11.23 -14.97 19.04
CA VAL A 5 -11.38 -15.98 20.10
C VAL A 5 -10.30 -15.88 21.16
N ASP A 6 -9.07 -15.66 20.75
CA ASP A 6 -7.97 -15.53 21.70
C ASP A 6 -7.83 -14.09 22.18
N LYS A 7 -8.70 -13.73 23.12
CA LYS A 7 -8.73 -12.38 23.67
C LYS A 7 -7.70 -12.17 24.78
N THR A 8 -6.90 -13.16 25.06
CA THR A 8 -5.88 -13.06 26.10
C THR A 8 -4.53 -12.57 25.61
N TRP A 9 -4.36 -12.46 24.30
CA TRP A 9 -3.08 -12.08 23.69
C TRP A 9 -2.81 -10.57 23.77
N HIS A 10 -3.81 -9.75 24.07
CA HIS A 10 -3.65 -8.31 24.14
C HIS A 10 -4.12 -7.75 25.49
N LEU A 11 -3.83 -6.47 25.70
CA LEU A 11 -4.07 -5.82 26.99
C LEU A 11 -5.44 -5.16 27.13
N ALA A 12 -6.30 -5.28 26.13
CA ALA A 12 -7.63 -4.70 26.17
C ALA A 12 -8.48 -5.37 27.26
N LYS A 13 -9.18 -4.58 28.05
CA LYS A 13 -9.93 -5.06 29.23
C LYS A 13 -11.42 -4.85 29.11
N THR A 14 -11.86 -3.73 28.52
CA THR A 14 -13.29 -3.46 28.35
C THR A 14 -13.79 -4.08 27.06
N GLU A 15 -15.10 -4.28 26.96
CA GLU A 15 -15.70 -4.81 25.74
C GLU A 15 -15.41 -3.92 24.54
N THR A 16 -15.48 -2.60 24.72
CA THR A 16 -15.18 -1.64 23.64
C THR A 16 -13.72 -1.75 23.19
N GLU A 17 -12.79 -1.84 24.14
CA GLU A 17 -11.37 -1.99 23.82
C GLU A 17 -11.10 -3.30 23.08
N ILE A 18 -11.76 -4.39 23.49
CA ILE A 18 -11.60 -5.69 22.84
C ILE A 18 -12.07 -5.62 21.39
N LYS A 19 -13.24 -5.02 21.16
CA LYS A 19 -13.80 -4.88 19.81
C LYS A 19 -12.90 -4.01 18.92
N LEU A 20 -12.38 -2.92 19.47
CA LEU A 20 -11.46 -2.05 18.73
C LEU A 20 -10.18 -2.78 18.36
N THR A 21 -9.60 -3.52 19.32
CA THR A 21 -8.38 -4.28 19.08
C THR A 21 -8.61 -5.38 18.03
N ASP A 22 -9.73 -6.07 18.09
CA ASP A 22 -10.10 -7.06 17.08
C ASP A 22 -10.22 -6.43 15.69
N PHE A 23 -10.84 -5.25 15.62
CA PHE A 23 -10.97 -4.51 14.36
C PHE A 23 -9.61 -4.14 13.79
N GLU A 24 -8.72 -3.60 14.61
CA GLU A 24 -7.38 -3.24 14.18
C GLU A 24 -6.60 -4.45 13.66
N PHE A 25 -6.73 -5.58 14.37
CA PHE A 25 -6.07 -6.82 13.97
C PHE A 25 -6.58 -7.29 12.60
N GLN A 26 -7.90 -7.22 12.37
CA GLN A 26 -8.47 -7.59 11.08
C GLN A 26 -8.01 -6.65 9.97
N LEU A 27 -7.87 -5.35 10.25
CA LEU A 27 -7.34 -4.40 9.28
C LEU A 27 -5.92 -4.80 8.84
N TRP A 28 -5.07 -5.18 9.78
CA TRP A 28 -3.72 -5.62 9.45
C TRP A 28 -3.75 -6.87 8.57
N ARG A 29 -4.61 -7.80 8.89
CA ARG A 29 -4.73 -9.04 8.10
C ARG A 29 -5.18 -8.77 6.68
N VAL A 30 -6.16 -7.90 6.50
CA VAL A 30 -6.64 -7.49 5.18
C VAL A 30 -5.52 -6.78 4.42
N PHE A 31 -4.83 -5.86 5.08
CA PHE A 31 -3.77 -5.08 4.46
C PHE A 31 -2.64 -5.99 3.95
N TYR A 32 -2.12 -6.85 4.80
CA TYR A 32 -1.03 -7.74 4.39
C TYR A 32 -1.48 -8.77 3.36
N GLY A 33 -2.71 -9.25 3.47
CA GLY A 33 -3.26 -10.16 2.47
C GLY A 33 -3.40 -9.50 1.10
N PHE A 34 -3.84 -8.26 1.09
CA PHE A 34 -3.97 -7.48 -0.15
C PHE A 34 -2.60 -7.26 -0.80
N ILE A 35 -1.60 -6.90 -0.01
CA ILE A 35 -0.24 -6.70 -0.52
C ILE A 35 0.30 -7.98 -1.15
N ARG A 36 0.16 -9.11 -0.46
CA ARG A 36 0.62 -10.40 -1.01
C ARG A 36 -0.08 -10.75 -2.31
N TRP A 37 -1.38 -10.49 -2.37
CA TRP A 37 -2.16 -10.74 -3.59
C TRP A 37 -1.67 -9.88 -4.74
N GLN A 38 -1.45 -8.60 -4.52
CA GLN A 38 -0.94 -7.69 -5.54
C GLN A 38 0.42 -8.14 -6.06
N GLU A 39 1.34 -8.47 -5.15
CA GLU A 39 2.69 -8.91 -5.53
C GLU A 39 2.65 -10.21 -6.32
N GLY A 40 1.78 -11.13 -5.94
CA GLY A 40 1.61 -12.38 -6.66
C GLY A 40 1.07 -12.18 -8.06
N CYS A 41 0.07 -11.33 -8.21
CA CYS A 41 -0.50 -10.99 -9.52
C CYS A 41 0.54 -10.32 -10.43
N GLU A 42 1.34 -9.42 -9.88
CA GLU A 42 2.37 -8.73 -10.64
C GLU A 42 3.45 -9.69 -11.13
N LYS A 43 3.88 -10.60 -10.29
CA LYS A 43 4.85 -11.61 -10.67
C LYS A 43 4.39 -12.45 -11.86
N VAL A 44 3.12 -12.86 -11.82
CA VAL A 44 2.54 -13.69 -12.87
C VAL A 44 2.34 -12.88 -14.15
N ALA A 45 1.84 -11.65 -14.03
CA ALA A 45 1.47 -10.84 -15.19
C ALA A 45 2.67 -10.22 -15.88
N ASN A 46 3.60 -9.63 -15.12
CA ASN A 46 4.70 -8.85 -15.67
C ASN A 46 6.08 -9.37 -15.29
N GLN A 47 6.15 -10.40 -14.46
CA GLN A 47 7.39 -11.00 -13.99
C GLN A 47 8.33 -10.00 -13.32
N THR A 48 7.77 -9.04 -12.59
CA THR A 48 8.53 -8.05 -11.83
C THR A 48 8.50 -8.38 -10.35
N ASP A 49 9.48 -7.86 -9.61
CA ASP A 49 9.59 -8.05 -8.18
C ASP A 49 9.26 -6.78 -7.41
N LEU A 50 8.26 -6.05 -7.88
CA LEU A 50 7.81 -4.83 -7.21
C LEU A 50 7.16 -5.18 -5.87
N THR A 51 7.45 -4.36 -4.86
CA THR A 51 6.79 -4.48 -3.56
C THR A 51 5.36 -3.97 -3.64
N GLY A 52 4.56 -4.28 -2.61
CA GLY A 52 3.19 -3.77 -2.53
C GLY A 52 3.12 -2.26 -2.54
N SER A 53 4.07 -1.58 -1.88
CA SER A 53 4.15 -0.11 -1.91
C SER A 53 4.41 0.41 -3.31
N GLU A 54 5.31 -0.22 -4.03
CA GLU A 54 5.63 0.18 -5.41
C GLU A 54 4.47 -0.07 -6.34
N LEU A 55 3.77 -1.18 -6.17
CA LEU A 55 2.58 -1.50 -6.96
C LEU A 55 1.44 -0.51 -6.71
N SER A 56 1.23 -0.14 -5.46
CA SER A 56 0.22 0.86 -5.10
C SER A 56 0.53 2.20 -5.77
N LEU A 57 1.79 2.61 -5.75
CA LEU A 57 2.22 3.84 -6.39
C LEU A 57 1.99 3.78 -7.90
N LEU A 58 2.40 2.69 -8.54
CA LEU A 58 2.20 2.49 -9.98
C LEU A 58 0.73 2.55 -10.34
N HIS A 59 -0.12 1.90 -9.56
CA HIS A 59 -1.55 1.90 -9.80
C HIS A 59 -2.14 3.30 -9.75
N ILE A 60 -1.78 4.08 -8.73
CA ILE A 60 -2.28 5.46 -8.58
C ILE A 60 -1.76 6.36 -9.71
N ILE A 61 -0.50 6.18 -10.12
CA ILE A 61 0.06 6.96 -11.23
C ILE A 61 -0.74 6.74 -12.51
N CYS A 62 -1.18 5.52 -12.75
CA CYS A 62 -1.90 5.17 -13.96
C CYS A 62 -3.37 5.59 -13.97
N MET A 63 -3.90 6.02 -12.83
CA MET A 63 -5.31 6.40 -12.75
C MET A 63 -5.61 7.61 -13.61
N LYS A 64 -6.68 7.51 -14.40
CA LYS A 64 -7.19 8.57 -15.29
C LYS A 64 -6.20 9.05 -16.34
N GLY A 65 -5.09 8.37 -16.51
CA GLY A 65 -4.15 8.65 -17.59
C GLY A 65 -3.58 10.06 -17.61
N ARG A 66 -3.48 10.76 -16.48
CA ARG A 66 -2.96 12.11 -16.41
C ARG A 66 -1.69 12.16 -15.57
N PRO A 67 -0.79 13.12 -15.87
CA PRO A 67 0.40 13.33 -15.03
C PRO A 67 0.02 13.73 -13.61
N LYS A 68 0.86 13.33 -12.66
CA LYS A 68 0.66 13.61 -11.23
C LYS A 68 2.00 14.03 -10.61
N THR A 69 1.93 14.92 -9.63
CA THR A 69 3.14 15.33 -8.88
C THR A 69 3.40 14.36 -7.73
N ILE A 70 4.63 14.37 -7.24
CA ILE A 70 5.00 13.55 -6.06
C ILE A 70 4.13 13.92 -4.86
N ASN A 71 3.86 15.20 -4.66
CA ASN A 71 3.01 15.64 -3.55
C ASN A 71 1.58 15.12 -3.69
N GLU A 72 1.05 15.14 -4.89
CA GLU A 72 -0.28 14.59 -5.16
C GLU A 72 -0.32 13.09 -4.89
N LEU A 73 0.68 12.35 -5.35
CA LEU A 73 0.78 10.91 -5.12
C LEU A 73 0.87 10.57 -3.64
N THR A 74 1.68 11.32 -2.90
CA THR A 74 1.84 11.13 -1.46
C THR A 74 0.49 11.29 -0.75
N ARG A 75 -0.24 12.33 -1.13
CA ARG A 75 -1.56 12.61 -0.53
C ARG A 75 -2.58 11.55 -0.90
N LEU A 76 -2.63 11.13 -2.16
CA LEU A 76 -3.59 10.11 -2.60
C LEU A 76 -3.37 8.77 -1.92
N LEU A 77 -2.11 8.44 -1.62
CA LEU A 77 -1.77 7.21 -0.91
C LEU A 77 -1.91 7.34 0.60
N ASN A 78 -2.35 8.51 1.08
CA ASN A 78 -2.47 8.81 2.51
C ASN A 78 -1.14 8.58 3.25
N ARG A 79 -0.05 9.02 2.65
CA ARG A 79 1.29 8.89 3.22
C ARG A 79 1.83 10.25 3.59
N ASP A 80 2.77 10.27 4.52
CA ASP A 80 3.47 11.49 4.94
C ASP A 80 4.98 11.41 4.68
N ASP A 81 5.44 10.30 4.14
CA ASP A 81 6.86 10.04 3.88
C ASP A 81 7.22 10.33 2.43
N THR A 82 7.13 11.60 2.03
CA THR A 82 7.39 12.04 0.65
C THR A 82 8.72 11.55 0.11
N PHE A 83 9.74 11.46 0.97
CA PHE A 83 11.05 10.97 0.58
C PHE A 83 10.96 9.54 0.04
N ASN A 84 10.27 8.65 0.76
CA ASN A 84 10.14 7.25 0.34
C ASN A 84 9.25 7.11 -0.88
N VAL A 85 8.22 7.93 -0.99
CA VAL A 85 7.37 7.96 -2.20
C VAL A 85 8.22 8.35 -3.41
N ASN A 86 9.05 9.39 -3.27
CA ASN A 86 9.92 9.81 -4.35
C ASN A 86 10.95 8.73 -4.72
N TYR A 87 11.50 8.04 -3.72
CA TYR A 87 12.43 6.92 -3.97
C TYR A 87 11.75 5.82 -4.80
N SER A 88 10.54 5.42 -4.43
CA SER A 88 9.78 4.42 -5.17
C SER A 88 9.45 4.91 -6.58
N PHE A 89 9.10 6.19 -6.72
CA PHE A 89 8.84 6.79 -8.03
C PHE A 89 10.07 6.69 -8.93
N GLN A 90 11.25 7.05 -8.42
CA GLN A 90 12.48 6.99 -9.21
C GLN A 90 12.79 5.54 -9.61
N LYS A 91 12.52 4.58 -8.75
CA LYS A 91 12.71 3.17 -9.07
C LYS A 91 11.80 2.75 -10.23
N LEU A 92 10.55 3.17 -10.24
CA LEU A 92 9.62 2.87 -11.33
C LEU A 92 10.07 3.51 -12.65
N VAL A 93 10.58 4.73 -12.60
CA VAL A 93 11.16 5.39 -13.77
C VAL A 93 12.35 4.60 -14.30
N LYS A 94 13.25 4.21 -13.41
CA LYS A 94 14.46 3.47 -13.78
C LYS A 94 14.13 2.13 -14.43
N ASN A 95 13.05 1.49 -13.98
CA ASN A 95 12.61 0.21 -14.53
C ASN A 95 11.79 0.36 -15.81
N GLY A 96 11.60 1.58 -16.29
CA GLY A 96 10.89 1.82 -17.55
C GLY A 96 9.38 1.69 -17.47
N LEU A 97 8.82 1.65 -16.25
CA LEU A 97 7.38 1.46 -16.07
C LEU A 97 6.59 2.76 -16.15
N ILE A 98 7.23 3.89 -15.86
CA ILE A 98 6.62 5.21 -15.92
C ILE A 98 7.61 6.19 -16.52
N LYS A 99 7.10 7.33 -16.96
CA LYS A 99 7.91 8.43 -17.49
C LYS A 99 7.80 9.65 -16.60
N LYS A 100 8.89 10.36 -16.47
CA LYS A 100 8.91 11.68 -15.85
C LYS A 100 8.59 12.72 -16.91
N VAL A 101 7.58 13.55 -16.68
CA VAL A 101 7.16 14.60 -17.62
C VAL A 101 7.59 15.94 -17.06
N SER A 102 8.29 16.73 -17.87
CA SER A 102 8.66 18.09 -17.49
C SER A 102 7.42 18.97 -17.47
N SER A 103 7.29 19.76 -16.40
CA SER A 103 6.30 20.84 -16.38
C SER A 103 6.94 22.09 -16.88
N ASP A 104 6.36 22.66 -17.89
CA ASP A 104 6.81 23.94 -18.45
C ASP A 104 6.01 25.09 -17.87
#